data_51b6e1d4c42d859d5f222f0ccb85a205
#
_entry.id   51b6e1d4c42d859d5f222f0ccb85a205
#
_cell.length_a   1.000
_cell.length_b   1.000
_cell.length_c   1.000
_cell.angle_alpha   90.00
_cell.angle_beta   90.00
_cell.angle_gamma   90.00
#
_symmetry.space_group_name_H-M   'P 1'
#
loop_
_entity.id
_entity.type
_entity.pdbx_description
1 polymer ?
#
loop_
_entity_poly.entity_id
_entity_poly.type
_entity_poly.pdbx_seq_one_letter_code
_entity_poly.pdbx_strand_id
1 'polypeptide(L)'
;MTHLKIFLLLIVCAFSAQAANAQNSKTTVDELNGKRIGVIGDSYVRNHKEPFENTWHYKFAKKHGMEYFNYGKNGNSIAYSSPRWGKAMYLRYAEMADSLDYVIVIGGHNDAFKLDSIGGIDNFKDKMEILCKGLVEKYPTAKIFFFT
;
A
#
# COMPACT_ATOMS: atom_id res chain seq x y z
N MET A 1 -42.92 16.22 -50.60
CA MET A 1 -41.46 15.83 -50.67
C MET A 1 -40.59 16.58 -49.69
N THR A 2 -40.98 17.72 -49.13
CA THR A 2 -40.18 18.56 -48.22
C THR A 2 -40.13 18.03 -46.77
N HIS A 3 -41.20 17.43 -46.27
CA HIS A 3 -41.20 16.91 -44.90
C HIS A 3 -40.37 15.64 -44.69
N LEU A 4 -40.17 14.81 -45.69
CA LEU A 4 -39.36 13.60 -45.63
C LEU A 4 -37.85 13.91 -45.56
N LYS A 5 -37.41 14.99 -46.22
CA LYS A 5 -36.00 15.43 -46.19
C LYS A 5 -35.60 16.03 -44.85
N ILE A 6 -36.53 16.75 -44.17
CA ILE A 6 -36.29 17.32 -42.82
C ILE A 6 -36.17 16.22 -41.77
N PHE A 7 -37.03 15.16 -41.85
CA PHE A 7 -36.97 14.04 -40.94
C PHE A 7 -35.68 13.22 -41.07
N LEU A 8 -35.17 13.04 -42.29
CA LEU A 8 -33.92 12.35 -42.50
C LEU A 8 -32.69 13.14 -41.98
N LEU A 9 -32.74 14.47 -42.06
CA LEU A 9 -31.67 15.35 -41.58
C LEU A 9 -31.60 15.34 -40.02
N LEU A 10 -32.73 15.27 -39.36
CA LEU A 10 -32.80 15.18 -37.89
C LEU A 10 -32.28 13.84 -37.31
N ILE A 11 -32.52 12.74 -38.05
CA ILE A 11 -32.01 11.42 -37.66
C ILE A 11 -30.44 11.37 -37.81
N VAL A 12 -29.87 11.96 -38.85
CA VAL A 12 -28.42 12.02 -39.07
C VAL A 12 -27.77 12.88 -37.98
N CYS A 13 -28.37 13.99 -37.54
CA CYS A 13 -27.85 14.82 -36.44
C CYS A 13 -27.93 14.13 -35.10
N ALA A 14 -28.96 13.29 -34.84
CA ALA A 14 -29.06 12.53 -33.60
C ALA A 14 -27.99 11.42 -33.48
N PHE A 15 -27.64 10.74 -34.59
CA PHE A 15 -26.58 9.73 -34.61
C PHE A 15 -25.18 10.32 -34.46
N SER A 16 -24.93 11.51 -34.98
CA SER A 16 -23.63 12.19 -34.84
C SER A 16 -23.39 12.70 -33.42
N ALA A 17 -24.43 13.08 -32.68
CA ALA A 17 -24.32 13.50 -31.28
C ALA A 17 -24.03 12.33 -30.31
N GLN A 18 -24.49 11.11 -30.61
CA GLN A 18 -24.19 9.92 -29.83
C GLN A 18 -22.76 9.38 -30.09
N ALA A 19 -22.25 9.51 -31.30
CA ALA A 19 -20.88 9.11 -31.62
C ALA A 19 -19.81 10.02 -30.97
N ALA A 20 -20.14 11.30 -30.75
CA ALA A 20 -19.23 12.24 -30.12
C ALA A 20 -19.09 12.01 -28.58
N ASN A 21 -20.08 11.41 -27.94
CA ASN A 21 -20.03 11.08 -26.50
C ASN A 21 -19.31 9.75 -26.18
N ALA A 22 -19.08 8.91 -27.17
CA ALA A 22 -18.41 7.62 -26.98
C ALA A 22 -16.86 7.71 -27.03
N GLN A 23 -16.27 8.85 -27.38
CA GLN A 23 -14.83 9.00 -27.55
C GLN A 23 -14.10 9.70 -26.42
N ASN A 24 -14.75 9.98 -25.28
CA ASN A 24 -14.10 10.64 -24.14
C ASN A 24 -14.02 9.75 -22.89
N SER A 25 -13.86 8.43 -23.05
CA SER A 25 -13.26 7.64 -21.98
C SER A 25 -11.76 7.92 -22.00
N LYS A 26 -11.33 8.99 -21.32
CA LYS A 26 -9.95 9.10 -20.87
C LYS A 26 -9.63 7.78 -20.17
N THR A 27 -8.82 6.94 -20.79
CA THR A 27 -8.13 5.85 -20.10
C THR A 27 -7.26 6.55 -19.07
N THR A 28 -7.79 6.69 -17.84
CA THR A 28 -6.98 7.17 -16.71
C THR A 28 -5.91 6.13 -16.51
N VAL A 29 -4.69 6.46 -16.92
CA VAL A 29 -3.53 5.62 -16.62
C VAL A 29 -3.50 5.51 -15.09
N ASP A 30 -3.55 4.29 -14.59
CA ASP A 30 -3.42 4.06 -13.14
C ASP A 30 -2.01 4.49 -12.74
N GLU A 31 -1.91 5.59 -12.00
CA GLU A 31 -0.63 6.18 -11.56
C GLU A 31 0.17 5.23 -10.65
N LEU A 32 -0.46 4.18 -10.14
CA LEU A 32 0.16 3.16 -9.30
C LEU A 32 0.76 2.02 -10.12
N ASN A 33 0.38 1.88 -11.40
CA ASN A 33 0.85 0.79 -12.24
C ASN A 33 2.39 0.83 -12.39
N GLY A 34 3.04 -0.30 -12.13
CA GLY A 34 4.50 -0.43 -12.13
C GLY A 34 5.21 0.17 -10.92
N LYS A 35 4.49 0.80 -9.98
CA LYS A 35 5.06 1.29 -8.72
C LYS A 35 5.39 0.15 -7.77
N ARG A 36 6.39 0.37 -6.92
CA ARG A 36 6.91 -0.62 -5.96
C ARG A 36 6.40 -0.31 -4.56
N ILE A 37 5.73 -1.28 -3.93
CA ILE A 37 5.18 -1.15 -2.58
C ILE A 37 5.74 -2.21 -1.65
N GLY A 38 6.36 -1.76 -0.54
CA GLY A 38 6.81 -2.60 0.55
C GLY A 38 5.90 -2.48 1.77
N VAL A 39 5.46 -3.62 2.33
CA VAL A 39 4.64 -3.64 3.53
C VAL A 39 5.38 -4.39 4.63
N ILE A 40 5.79 -3.66 5.68
CA ILE A 40 6.44 -4.23 6.85
C ILE A 40 5.47 -4.27 8.03
N GLY A 41 5.48 -5.37 8.76
CA GLY A 41 4.58 -5.51 9.90
C GLY A 41 4.65 -6.86 10.58
N ASP A 42 3.62 -7.11 11.36
CA ASP A 42 3.43 -8.33 12.15
C ASP A 42 2.55 -9.39 11.44
N SER A 43 1.71 -10.09 12.21
CA SER A 43 0.81 -11.11 11.70
C SER A 43 -0.30 -10.56 10.80
N TYR A 44 -0.65 -9.29 10.89
CA TYR A 44 -1.60 -8.65 9.96
C TYR A 44 -1.01 -8.51 8.56
N VAL A 45 0.30 -8.33 8.45
CA VAL A 45 1.00 -8.28 7.16
C VAL A 45 1.35 -9.68 6.66
N ARG A 46 1.83 -10.56 7.56
CA ARG A 46 2.17 -11.95 7.20
C ARG A 46 0.93 -12.80 6.89
N ASN A 47 -0.24 -12.39 7.38
CA ASN A 47 -1.51 -13.10 7.34
C ASN A 47 -1.54 -14.38 8.20
N HIS A 48 -0.87 -14.34 9.35
CA HIS A 48 -0.81 -15.41 10.34
C HIS A 48 -0.44 -16.78 9.71
N LYS A 49 -1.39 -17.71 9.56
CA LYS A 49 -1.22 -19.03 8.95
C LYS A 49 -1.71 -19.10 7.51
N GLU A 50 -2.44 -18.09 7.07
CA GLU A 50 -3.02 -18.02 5.73
C GLU A 50 -2.02 -17.47 4.69
N PRO A 51 -2.24 -17.70 3.39
CA PRO A 51 -1.47 -17.06 2.34
C PRO A 51 -1.58 -15.54 2.43
N PHE A 52 -0.45 -14.82 2.33
CA PHE A 52 -0.45 -13.36 2.39
C PHE A 52 -1.19 -12.73 1.18
N GLU A 53 -1.37 -13.48 0.12
CA GLU A 53 -2.14 -13.10 -1.07
C GLU A 53 -3.61 -12.78 -0.75
N ASN A 54 -4.11 -13.29 0.37
CA ASN A 54 -5.46 -13.00 0.85
C ASN A 54 -5.58 -11.64 1.56
N THR A 55 -4.48 -10.96 1.86
CA THR A 55 -4.47 -9.67 2.53
C THR A 55 -4.97 -8.54 1.62
N TRP A 56 -5.54 -7.49 2.24
CA TRP A 56 -6.05 -6.33 1.51
C TRP A 56 -4.94 -5.58 0.77
N HIS A 57 -3.77 -5.42 1.37
CA HIS A 57 -2.64 -4.70 0.79
C HIS A 57 -2.03 -5.44 -0.42
N TYR A 58 -1.99 -6.77 -0.40
CA TYR A 58 -1.61 -7.54 -1.58
C TYR A 58 -2.64 -7.38 -2.71
N LYS A 59 -3.95 -7.57 -2.38
CA LYS A 59 -5.04 -7.42 -3.35
C LYS A 59 -5.07 -6.01 -3.95
N PHE A 60 -4.83 -4.99 -3.13
CA PHE A 60 -4.69 -3.61 -3.59
C PHE A 60 -3.53 -3.47 -4.59
N ALA A 61 -2.34 -3.92 -4.22
CA ALA A 61 -1.17 -3.86 -5.10
C ALA A 61 -1.41 -4.57 -6.43
N LYS A 62 -1.98 -5.77 -6.40
CA LYS A 62 -2.31 -6.54 -7.62
C LYS A 62 -3.35 -5.85 -8.48
N LYS A 63 -4.40 -5.27 -7.87
CA LYS A 63 -5.44 -4.53 -8.59
C LYS A 63 -4.88 -3.35 -9.38
N HIS A 64 -3.86 -2.67 -8.83
CA HIS A 64 -3.25 -1.49 -9.41
C HIS A 64 -1.95 -1.76 -10.17
N GLY A 65 -1.62 -3.04 -10.45
CA GLY A 65 -0.42 -3.40 -11.21
C GLY A 65 0.90 -3.04 -10.52
N MET A 66 0.91 -2.94 -9.19
CA MET A 66 2.11 -2.65 -8.41
C MET A 66 3.00 -3.88 -8.20
N GLU A 67 4.31 -3.68 -8.10
CA GLU A 67 5.25 -4.70 -7.62
C GLU A 67 5.21 -4.74 -6.09
N TYR A 68 4.82 -5.88 -5.52
CA TYR A 68 4.53 -6.03 -4.10
C TYR A 68 5.61 -6.80 -3.34
N PHE A 69 6.07 -6.25 -2.21
CA PHE A 69 7.03 -6.85 -1.30
C PHE A 69 6.44 -7.03 0.10
N ASN A 70 6.40 -8.27 0.60
CA ASN A 70 5.89 -8.58 1.93
C ASN A 70 7.04 -8.75 2.94
N TYR A 71 7.08 -7.89 3.95
CA TYR A 71 8.01 -7.97 5.07
C TYR A 71 7.28 -8.25 6.40
N GLY A 72 6.14 -8.92 6.33
CA GLY A 72 5.37 -9.36 7.50
C GLY A 72 6.05 -10.49 8.26
N LYS A 73 5.96 -10.47 9.58
CA LYS A 73 6.46 -11.53 10.45
C LYS A 73 5.56 -11.72 11.65
N ASN A 74 4.99 -12.91 11.80
CA ASN A 74 4.07 -13.22 12.91
C ASN A 74 4.69 -12.87 14.27
N GLY A 75 3.91 -12.22 15.14
CA GLY A 75 4.31 -11.84 16.49
C GLY A 75 5.40 -10.75 16.57
N ASN A 76 5.78 -10.16 15.42
CA ASN A 76 6.81 -9.13 15.40
C ASN A 76 6.31 -7.82 16.03
N SER A 77 7.22 -7.12 16.68
CA SER A 77 7.00 -5.82 17.33
C SER A 77 7.81 -4.73 16.63
N ILE A 78 7.43 -3.49 16.83
CA ILE A 78 8.21 -2.33 16.39
C ILE A 78 9.50 -2.24 17.22
N ALA A 79 9.41 -2.36 18.54
CA ALA A 79 10.50 -2.10 19.47
C ALA A 79 11.15 -3.36 20.08
N TYR A 80 10.47 -4.52 20.08
CA TYR A 80 10.91 -5.70 20.78
C TYR A 80 11.48 -6.79 19.87
N SER A 81 12.75 -7.13 20.12
CA SER A 81 13.42 -8.27 19.48
C SER A 81 13.50 -9.45 20.45
N SER A 82 13.28 -10.67 19.97
CA SER A 82 13.41 -11.88 20.77
C SER A 82 13.81 -13.10 19.90
N PRO A 83 14.35 -14.17 20.53
CA PRO A 83 14.65 -15.41 19.80
C PRO A 83 13.44 -15.99 19.07
N ARG A 84 12.25 -15.90 19.69
CA ARG A 84 10.99 -16.45 19.15
C ARG A 84 10.45 -15.62 17.96
N TRP A 85 10.52 -14.28 18.07
CA TRP A 85 9.87 -13.37 17.13
C TRP A 85 10.87 -12.63 16.21
N GLY A 86 12.18 -12.85 16.45
CA GLY A 86 13.30 -12.28 15.68
C GLY A 86 13.49 -10.80 15.92
N LYS A 87 14.24 -10.16 15.02
CA LYS A 87 14.53 -8.73 15.06
C LYS A 87 13.25 -7.91 14.98
N ALA A 88 13.18 -6.84 15.76
CA ALA A 88 12.11 -5.84 15.73
C ALA A 88 12.07 -5.05 14.41
N MET A 89 10.93 -4.41 14.10
CA MET A 89 10.77 -3.68 12.84
C MET A 89 11.76 -2.52 12.71
N TYR A 90 12.12 -1.84 13.83
CA TYR A 90 13.09 -0.74 13.84
C TYR A 90 14.51 -1.15 13.40
N LEU A 91 14.79 -2.46 13.32
CA LEU A 91 16.04 -3.02 12.76
C LEU A 91 15.83 -3.62 11.38
N ARG A 92 14.62 -4.17 11.12
CA ARG A 92 14.33 -4.92 9.90
C ARG A 92 14.07 -4.05 8.68
N TYR A 93 13.70 -2.79 8.85
CA TYR A 93 13.48 -1.90 7.71
C TYR A 93 14.73 -1.79 6.82
N ALA A 94 15.93 -1.92 7.41
CA ALA A 94 17.17 -1.88 6.67
C ALA A 94 17.34 -3.04 5.67
N GLU A 95 16.66 -4.16 5.92
CA GLU A 95 16.69 -5.38 5.09
C GLU A 95 15.65 -5.34 3.93
N MET A 96 14.83 -4.30 3.86
CA MET A 96 13.85 -4.11 2.79
C MET A 96 14.54 -3.70 1.47
N ALA A 97 13.89 -3.92 0.33
CA ALA A 97 14.41 -3.54 -0.98
C ALA A 97 14.81 -2.06 -1.05
N ASP A 98 15.87 -1.76 -1.80
CA ASP A 98 16.47 -0.41 -1.81
C ASP A 98 15.62 0.67 -2.51
N SER A 99 14.73 0.28 -3.40
CA SER A 99 13.89 1.22 -4.15
C SER A 99 12.43 0.88 -3.97
N LEU A 100 11.70 1.67 -3.20
CA LEU A 100 10.26 1.57 -3.04
C LEU A 100 9.63 2.94 -3.29
N ASP A 101 8.48 2.97 -3.97
CA ASP A 101 7.66 4.18 -4.16
C ASP A 101 6.70 4.39 -2.98
N TYR A 102 6.30 3.29 -2.34
CA TYR A 102 5.36 3.27 -1.23
C TYR A 102 5.84 2.31 -0.14
N VAL A 103 5.76 2.75 1.09
CA VAL A 103 6.03 1.93 2.27
C VAL A 103 4.83 1.98 3.21
N ILE A 104 4.35 0.81 3.63
CA ILE A 104 3.30 0.70 4.65
C ILE A 104 3.90 -0.02 5.87
N VAL A 105 3.74 0.58 7.03
CA VAL A 105 4.09 -0.03 8.32
C VAL A 105 2.80 -0.36 9.05
N ILE A 106 2.62 -1.64 9.43
CA ILE A 106 1.48 -2.10 10.24
C ILE A 106 2.04 -2.77 11.50
N GLY A 107 1.88 -2.12 12.65
CA GLY A 107 2.46 -2.65 13.90
C GLY A 107 2.14 -1.80 15.11
N GLY A 108 2.67 -2.23 16.28
CA GLY A 108 2.40 -1.60 17.57
C GLY A 108 1.52 -2.47 18.48
N HIS A 109 0.62 -3.28 17.91
CA HIS A 109 -0.24 -4.18 18.66
C HIS A 109 0.56 -5.15 19.56
N ASN A 110 1.59 -5.79 19.02
CA ASN A 110 2.43 -6.69 19.82
C ASN A 110 3.31 -5.94 20.84
N ASP A 111 3.61 -4.68 20.60
CA ASP A 111 4.36 -3.85 21.56
C ASP A 111 3.50 -3.50 22.77
N ALA A 112 2.22 -3.22 22.57
CA ALA A 112 1.29 -2.95 23.66
C ALA A 112 1.20 -4.10 24.67
N PHE A 113 1.21 -5.36 24.18
CA PHE A 113 1.25 -6.54 25.06
C PHE A 113 2.61 -6.83 25.72
N LYS A 114 3.66 -6.16 25.28
CA LYS A 114 5.04 -6.38 25.74
C LYS A 114 5.65 -5.12 26.36
N LEU A 115 4.83 -4.15 26.74
CA LEU A 115 5.28 -2.82 27.14
C LEU A 115 6.36 -2.89 28.25
N ASP A 116 6.16 -3.72 29.26
CA ASP A 116 7.14 -3.93 30.33
C ASP A 116 8.43 -4.58 29.81
N SER A 117 8.31 -5.54 28.87
CA SER A 117 9.46 -6.24 28.28
C SER A 117 10.32 -5.35 27.40
N ILE A 118 9.74 -4.29 26.83
CA ILE A 118 10.46 -3.33 26.00
C ILE A 118 11.02 -2.15 26.80
N GLY A 119 10.83 -2.10 28.12
CA GLY A 119 11.29 -1.00 28.97
C GLY A 119 10.36 0.21 29.00
N GLY A 120 9.06 -0.01 28.77
CA GLY A 120 8.03 1.01 28.86
C GLY A 120 7.79 1.81 27.57
N ILE A 121 6.90 2.80 27.70
CA ILE A 121 6.42 3.61 26.58
C ILE A 121 7.53 4.50 25.97
N ASP A 122 8.48 4.95 26.78
CA ASP A 122 9.53 5.84 26.28
C ASP A 122 10.51 5.06 25.37
N ASN A 123 10.88 3.85 25.73
CA ASN A 123 11.69 3.02 24.84
C ASN A 123 10.92 2.65 23.55
N PHE A 124 9.60 2.45 23.61
CA PHE A 124 8.78 2.29 22.40
C PHE A 124 8.87 3.52 21.50
N LYS A 125 8.74 4.74 22.05
CA LYS A 125 8.85 6.00 21.30
C LYS A 125 10.21 6.14 20.63
N ASP A 126 11.29 5.85 21.36
CA ASP A 126 12.66 5.90 20.84
C ASP A 126 12.85 4.96 19.65
N LYS A 127 12.35 3.72 19.74
CA LYS A 127 12.45 2.75 18.65
C LYS A 127 11.55 3.10 17.46
N MET A 128 10.38 3.65 17.73
CA MET A 128 9.48 4.19 16.70
C MET A 128 10.15 5.36 15.96
N GLU A 129 10.79 6.26 16.67
CA GLU A 129 11.53 7.37 16.08
C GLU A 129 12.69 6.89 15.17
N ILE A 130 13.45 5.88 15.62
CA ILE A 130 14.51 5.25 14.82
C ILE A 130 13.91 4.65 13.53
N LEU A 131 12.79 3.95 13.63
CA LEU A 131 12.10 3.37 12.46
C LEU A 131 11.65 4.46 11.48
N CYS A 132 11.00 5.51 11.99
CA CYS A 132 10.51 6.61 11.16
C CYS A 132 11.67 7.33 10.43
N LYS A 133 12.71 7.74 11.16
CA LYS A 133 13.89 8.39 10.60
C LYS A 133 14.58 7.51 9.56
N GLY A 134 14.82 6.25 9.91
CA GLY A 134 15.50 5.31 9.02
C GLY A 134 14.71 5.02 7.73
N LEU A 135 13.38 4.95 7.81
CA LEU A 135 12.54 4.81 6.61
C LEU A 135 12.58 6.06 5.72
N VAL A 136 12.54 7.27 6.30
CA VAL A 136 12.64 8.52 5.54
C VAL A 136 14.02 8.67 4.89
N GLU A 137 15.08 8.32 5.59
CA GLU A 137 16.45 8.35 5.06
C GLU A 137 16.65 7.32 3.94
N LYS A 138 16.14 6.10 4.13
CA LYS A 138 16.26 5.02 3.13
C LYS A 138 15.40 5.29 1.88
N TYR A 139 14.24 5.92 2.04
CA TYR A 139 13.26 6.14 0.98
C TYR A 139 12.83 7.62 0.90
N PRO A 140 13.74 8.53 0.51
CA PRO A 140 13.50 9.98 0.59
C PRO A 140 12.38 10.48 -0.34
N THR A 141 12.01 9.70 -1.34
CA THR A 141 10.95 10.04 -2.32
C THR A 141 9.69 9.19 -2.16
N ALA A 142 9.72 8.15 -1.32
CA ALA A 142 8.58 7.28 -1.12
C ALA A 142 7.48 7.92 -0.27
N LYS A 143 6.25 7.51 -0.50
CA LYS A 143 5.14 7.80 0.42
C LYS A 143 5.10 6.73 1.50
N ILE A 144 5.23 7.15 2.76
CA ILE A 144 5.30 6.25 3.92
C ILE A 144 4.03 6.41 4.76
N PHE A 145 3.37 5.28 5.06
CA PHE A 145 2.13 5.22 5.83
C PHE A 145 2.30 4.34 7.05
N PHE A 146 1.75 4.77 8.18
CA PHE A 146 1.73 4.01 9.42
C PHE A 146 0.29 3.68 9.81
N PHE A 147 0.04 2.40 10.13
CA PHE A 147 -1.21 1.88 10.66
C PHE A 147 -0.92 1.19 11.99
N THR A 148 -1.54 1.69 13.06
CA THR A 148 -1.38 1.20 14.44
C THR A 148 -2.70 0.70 15.00
#